data_0c91398e9556edc6db0a57bd28b0a868
#
_entry.id   0c91398e9556edc6db0a57bd28b0a868
#
_cell.length_a   1.000
_cell.length_b   1.000
_cell.length_c   1.000
_cell.angle_alpha   90.00
_cell.angle_beta   90.00
_cell.angle_gamma   90.00
#
_symmetry.space_group_name_H-M   'P 1'
#
loop_
_entity.id
_entity.type
_entity.pdbx_description
1 polymer ?
#
loop_
_entity_poly.entity_id
_entity_poly.type
_entity_poly.pdbx_seq_one_letter_code
_entity_poly.pdbx_strand_id
1 'polypeptide(L)'
;MYRDETKVIQIGDRVIGGGNPVLIQSMTNVPTEDVEACVAQILRLEAAGCEIIRCTVPNEEAAKALAEIKKRIHIPLVADIHFDYKMAIAAMENGADKIRINPGNIGGREKLEAVVAVAKEKNIPIRVGVNSGSLEKELVEKYGGVTAQGIVESALDKVRMIEECGYDNIVISIKSSDVLMCVEAHKMLAGKTIYPLHVGITESGTVLSGNIKSSIGLGIILHEGIGDTIRVSLTGDPVEEIKSAKLILRTLGLRKGGIEVVSCPTCGRTKIDLIGLANQVENMVADIPLNIKVAVMGCAVNGPGEAKEADIGIAGGIGEGLLIKKGEIIKKVPESELLATLREELLNWDK
;
A
#
# COMPACT_ATOMS: atom_id res chain seq x y z
N MET A 1 -11.90 6.66 -15.56
CA MET A 1 -10.48 6.25 -15.41
C MET A 1 -10.43 4.74 -15.46
N TYR A 2 -9.30 4.12 -15.79
CA TYR A 2 -9.22 2.63 -15.86
C TYR A 2 -9.76 1.94 -14.59
N ARG A 3 -9.36 2.42 -13.41
CA ARG A 3 -9.80 1.86 -12.13
C ARG A 3 -11.31 1.88 -11.92
N ASP A 4 -12.03 2.82 -12.51
CA ASP A 4 -13.48 2.96 -12.36
C ASP A 4 -14.25 1.89 -13.17
N GLU A 5 -13.58 1.30 -14.17
CA GLU A 5 -14.15 0.34 -15.12
C GLU A 5 -13.62 -1.08 -14.91
N THR A 6 -12.71 -1.28 -13.94
CA THR A 6 -12.18 -2.61 -13.65
C THR A 6 -13.27 -3.52 -13.07
N LYS A 7 -13.12 -4.83 -13.30
CA LYS A 7 -14.02 -5.84 -12.74
C LYS A 7 -14.01 -5.76 -11.22
N VAL A 8 -15.21 -5.80 -10.62
CA VAL A 8 -15.35 -5.85 -9.15
C VAL A 8 -14.99 -7.23 -8.65
N ILE A 9 -14.06 -7.31 -7.70
CA ILE A 9 -13.54 -8.54 -7.11
C ILE A 9 -13.72 -8.49 -5.59
N GLN A 10 -14.33 -9.54 -5.03
CA GLN A 10 -14.47 -9.74 -3.59
C GLN A 10 -13.26 -10.49 -3.04
N ILE A 11 -12.68 -10.01 -1.93
CA ILE A 11 -11.55 -10.65 -1.22
C ILE A 11 -11.92 -10.68 0.27
N GLY A 12 -12.40 -11.81 0.76
CA GLY A 12 -12.97 -11.87 2.11
C GLY A 12 -14.10 -10.86 2.28
N ASP A 13 -13.98 -9.95 3.23
CA ASP A 13 -14.91 -8.85 3.50
C ASP A 13 -14.60 -7.56 2.70
N ARG A 14 -13.56 -7.54 1.88
CA ARG A 14 -13.13 -6.38 1.09
C ARG A 14 -13.53 -6.51 -0.37
N VAL A 15 -13.74 -5.36 -1.00
CA VAL A 15 -14.05 -5.25 -2.42
C VAL A 15 -13.04 -4.34 -3.10
N ILE A 16 -12.57 -4.73 -4.27
CA ILE A 16 -11.65 -3.95 -5.12
C ILE A 16 -12.19 -3.85 -6.55
N GLY A 17 -11.66 -2.93 -7.33
CA GLY A 17 -12.13 -2.68 -8.71
C GLY A 17 -13.42 -1.87 -8.76
N GLY A 18 -13.85 -1.49 -9.96
CA GLY A 18 -15.10 -0.75 -10.20
C GLY A 18 -15.18 0.58 -9.47
N GLY A 19 -14.07 1.30 -9.33
CA GLY A 19 -14.02 2.59 -8.63
C GLY A 19 -14.03 2.50 -7.10
N ASN A 20 -13.96 1.30 -6.52
CA ASN A 20 -13.81 1.14 -5.07
C ASN A 20 -12.48 1.74 -4.57
N PRO A 21 -12.38 2.12 -3.29
CA PRO A 21 -11.15 2.68 -2.72
C PRO A 21 -9.94 1.78 -2.94
N VAL A 22 -8.78 2.40 -3.20
CA VAL A 22 -7.51 1.68 -3.31
C VAL A 22 -7.11 1.12 -1.95
N LEU A 23 -6.94 -0.21 -1.84
CA LEU A 23 -6.61 -0.88 -0.59
C LEU A 23 -5.10 -1.07 -0.41
N ILE A 24 -4.66 -0.96 0.84
CA ILE A 24 -3.27 -1.17 1.26
C ILE A 24 -3.08 -2.65 1.63
N GLN A 25 -2.19 -3.32 0.91
CA GLN A 25 -1.75 -4.67 1.23
C GLN A 25 -0.31 -4.66 1.75
N SER A 26 -0.03 -5.45 2.79
CA SER A 26 1.33 -5.76 3.21
C SER A 26 1.59 -7.27 3.21
N MET A 27 2.72 -7.67 3.75
CA MET A 27 3.16 -9.07 3.80
C MET A 27 3.91 -9.33 5.09
N THR A 28 3.65 -10.49 5.69
CA THR A 28 4.45 -10.95 6.83
C THR A 28 5.89 -11.26 6.40
N ASN A 29 6.83 -11.04 7.31
CA ASN A 29 8.24 -11.38 7.14
C ASN A 29 8.72 -12.40 8.19
N VAL A 30 7.78 -13.03 8.90
CA VAL A 30 8.01 -14.17 9.80
C VAL A 30 7.56 -15.47 9.11
N PRO A 31 8.08 -16.63 9.49
CA PRO A 31 7.60 -17.92 8.97
C PRO A 31 6.09 -18.09 9.25
N THR A 32 5.35 -18.54 8.25
CA THR A 32 3.89 -18.71 8.37
C THR A 32 3.52 -19.85 9.32
N GLU A 33 4.40 -20.83 9.47
CA GLU A 33 4.28 -21.96 10.42
C GLU A 33 4.29 -21.50 11.88
N ASP A 34 4.96 -20.38 12.17
CA ASP A 34 4.91 -19.75 13.49
C ASP A 34 3.63 -18.90 13.63
N VAL A 35 2.53 -19.57 13.97
CA VAL A 35 1.20 -18.95 14.09
C VAL A 35 1.21 -17.77 15.06
N GLU A 36 1.89 -17.89 16.20
CA GLU A 36 1.91 -16.84 17.22
C GLU A 36 2.64 -15.58 16.71
N ALA A 37 3.83 -15.73 16.13
CA ALA A 37 4.57 -14.61 15.58
C ALA A 37 3.81 -13.99 14.39
N CYS A 38 3.20 -14.83 13.56
CA CYS A 38 2.45 -14.38 12.38
C CYS A 38 1.23 -13.55 12.77
N VAL A 39 0.41 -14.03 13.71
CA VAL A 39 -0.76 -13.32 14.24
C VAL A 39 -0.36 -12.03 14.92
N ALA A 40 0.66 -12.05 15.78
CA ALA A 40 1.15 -10.85 16.46
C ALA A 40 1.60 -9.76 15.44
N GLN A 41 2.31 -10.17 14.38
CA GLN A 41 2.73 -9.25 13.33
C GLN A 41 1.54 -8.71 12.55
N ILE A 42 0.57 -9.56 12.16
CA ILE A 42 -0.61 -9.15 11.40
C ILE A 42 -1.45 -8.15 12.20
N LEU A 43 -1.73 -8.42 13.47
CA LEU A 43 -2.50 -7.50 14.32
C LEU A 43 -1.80 -6.14 14.47
N ARG A 44 -0.47 -6.12 14.54
CA ARG A 44 0.31 -4.87 14.52
C ARG A 44 0.16 -4.13 13.19
N LEU A 45 0.15 -4.84 12.07
CA LEU A 45 -0.06 -4.24 10.74
C LEU A 45 -1.51 -3.77 10.55
N GLU A 46 -2.51 -4.50 11.05
CA GLU A 46 -3.90 -4.06 11.09
C GLU A 46 -4.04 -2.74 11.85
N ALA A 47 -3.47 -2.66 13.05
CA ALA A 47 -3.47 -1.43 13.85
C ALA A 47 -2.82 -0.25 13.12
N ALA A 48 -1.79 -0.49 12.29
CA ALA A 48 -1.18 0.52 11.43
C ALA A 48 -2.05 0.92 10.22
N GLY A 49 -3.09 0.13 9.90
CA GLY A 49 -4.03 0.38 8.79
C GLY A 49 -3.79 -0.49 7.55
N CYS A 50 -3.19 -1.66 7.71
CA CYS A 50 -3.18 -2.70 6.68
C CYS A 50 -4.60 -3.21 6.44
N GLU A 51 -4.98 -3.41 5.19
CA GLU A 51 -6.35 -3.80 4.82
C GLU A 51 -6.42 -5.19 4.20
N ILE A 52 -5.29 -5.71 3.72
CA ILE A 52 -5.13 -7.07 3.19
C ILE A 52 -3.73 -7.55 3.58
N ILE A 53 -3.63 -8.74 4.14
CA ILE A 53 -2.31 -9.32 4.48
C ILE A 53 -1.96 -10.49 3.56
N ARG A 54 -0.67 -10.64 3.26
CA ARG A 54 -0.15 -11.77 2.50
C ARG A 54 0.86 -12.56 3.31
N CYS A 55 0.70 -13.89 3.34
CA CYS A 55 1.63 -14.82 3.95
C CYS A 55 2.21 -15.75 2.89
N THR A 56 3.47 -16.14 3.00
CA THR A 56 4.09 -17.16 2.13
C THR A 56 3.62 -18.55 2.56
N VAL A 57 3.41 -19.43 1.58
CA VAL A 57 3.02 -20.82 1.85
C VAL A 57 3.99 -21.76 1.11
N PRO A 58 5.18 -21.97 1.68
CA PRO A 58 6.20 -22.79 1.05
C PRO A 58 5.99 -24.30 1.21
N ASN A 59 5.22 -24.73 2.19
CA ASN A 59 5.02 -26.12 2.59
C ASN A 59 3.63 -26.37 3.18
N GLU A 60 3.32 -27.62 3.49
CA GLU A 60 2.02 -28.04 4.02
C GLU A 60 1.77 -27.52 5.44
N GLU A 61 2.81 -27.36 6.25
CA GLU A 61 2.69 -26.84 7.61
C GLU A 61 2.24 -25.37 7.58
N ALA A 62 2.83 -24.57 6.70
CA ALA A 62 2.39 -23.19 6.47
C ALA A 62 0.94 -23.14 5.95
N ALA A 63 0.55 -24.04 5.04
CA ALA A 63 -0.82 -24.09 4.55
C ALA A 63 -1.82 -24.40 5.66
N LYS A 64 -1.52 -25.33 6.56
CA LYS A 64 -2.36 -25.67 7.73
C LYS A 64 -2.41 -24.53 8.74
N ALA A 65 -1.30 -23.82 8.96
CA ALA A 65 -1.23 -22.68 9.87
C ALA A 65 -2.20 -21.55 9.49
N LEU A 66 -2.53 -21.38 8.20
CA LEU A 66 -3.48 -20.35 7.74
C LEU A 66 -4.84 -20.46 8.45
N ALA A 67 -5.32 -21.66 8.74
CA ALA A 67 -6.61 -21.86 9.41
C ALA A 67 -6.63 -21.26 10.82
N GLU A 68 -5.55 -21.39 11.57
CA GLU A 68 -5.43 -20.83 12.92
C GLU A 68 -5.16 -19.32 12.87
N ILE A 69 -4.34 -18.87 11.94
CA ILE A 69 -4.09 -17.43 11.70
C ILE A 69 -5.40 -16.74 11.36
N LYS A 70 -6.18 -17.29 10.42
CA LYS A 70 -7.44 -16.69 9.94
C LYS A 70 -8.49 -16.49 11.04
N LYS A 71 -8.53 -17.36 12.04
CA LYS A 71 -9.45 -17.23 13.19
C LYS A 71 -9.13 -16.03 14.09
N ARG A 72 -7.91 -15.50 14.04
CA ARG A 72 -7.37 -14.53 14.99
C ARG A 72 -7.08 -13.16 14.36
N ILE A 73 -7.25 -13.02 13.07
CA ILE A 73 -7.04 -11.77 12.32
C ILE A 73 -8.37 -11.24 11.78
N HIS A 74 -8.44 -9.95 11.43
CA HIS A 74 -9.70 -9.29 11.03
C HIS A 74 -9.69 -8.80 9.58
N ILE A 75 -8.57 -8.98 8.87
CA ILE A 75 -8.42 -8.59 7.45
C ILE A 75 -8.27 -9.82 6.55
N PRO A 76 -8.57 -9.70 5.25
CA PRO A 76 -8.40 -10.80 4.30
C PRO A 76 -6.96 -11.30 4.23
N LEU A 77 -6.83 -12.62 4.14
CA LEU A 77 -5.57 -13.35 4.07
C LEU A 77 -5.28 -13.83 2.65
N VAL A 78 -4.15 -13.43 2.10
CA VAL A 78 -3.66 -13.86 0.78
C VAL A 78 -2.56 -14.89 0.96
N ALA A 79 -2.71 -16.07 0.37
CA ALA A 79 -1.65 -17.07 0.31
C ALA A 79 -0.75 -16.85 -0.91
N ASP A 80 0.55 -16.74 -0.69
CA ASP A 80 1.56 -16.55 -1.73
C ASP A 80 2.22 -17.90 -2.07
N ILE A 81 1.89 -18.45 -3.22
CA ILE A 81 2.33 -19.75 -3.68
C ILE A 81 3.37 -19.57 -4.79
N HIS A 82 4.52 -20.20 -4.65
CA HIS A 82 5.61 -20.03 -5.60
C HIS A 82 5.66 -21.14 -6.67
N PHE A 83 5.59 -22.43 -6.26
CA PHE A 83 5.86 -23.53 -7.17
C PHE A 83 4.88 -24.71 -7.07
N ASP A 84 4.38 -25.04 -5.88
CA ASP A 84 3.57 -26.24 -5.69
C ASP A 84 2.07 -25.95 -5.72
N TYR A 85 1.38 -26.48 -6.74
CA TYR A 85 -0.07 -26.34 -6.89
C TYR A 85 -0.86 -26.93 -5.71
N LYS A 86 -0.33 -27.96 -5.02
CA LYS A 86 -0.97 -28.57 -3.84
C LYS A 86 -1.04 -27.56 -2.69
N MET A 87 -0.02 -26.70 -2.55
CA MET A 87 -0.03 -25.65 -1.54
C MET A 87 -1.10 -24.59 -1.84
N ALA A 88 -1.36 -24.31 -3.13
CA ALA A 88 -2.47 -23.42 -3.51
C ALA A 88 -3.82 -23.98 -3.10
N ILE A 89 -4.05 -25.27 -3.35
CA ILE A 89 -5.29 -25.97 -2.95
C ILE A 89 -5.40 -26.00 -1.43
N ALA A 90 -4.36 -26.47 -0.72
CA ALA A 90 -4.35 -26.55 0.71
C ALA A 90 -4.57 -25.17 1.38
N ALA A 91 -3.98 -24.10 0.84
CA ALA A 91 -4.19 -22.74 1.35
C ALA A 91 -5.66 -22.29 1.22
N MET A 92 -6.31 -22.58 0.11
CA MET A 92 -7.73 -22.27 -0.10
C MET A 92 -8.65 -23.09 0.84
N GLU A 93 -8.30 -24.34 1.08
CA GLU A 93 -9.00 -25.22 2.01
C GLU A 93 -8.86 -24.75 3.46
N ASN A 94 -7.73 -24.14 3.81
CA ASN A 94 -7.43 -23.59 5.13
C ASN A 94 -7.78 -22.10 5.29
N GLY A 95 -8.64 -21.55 4.44
CA GLY A 95 -9.28 -20.25 4.65
C GLY A 95 -8.57 -19.04 4.06
N ALA A 96 -7.67 -19.22 3.09
CA ALA A 96 -7.16 -18.10 2.33
C ALA A 96 -8.28 -17.42 1.51
N ASP A 97 -8.40 -16.10 1.62
CA ASP A 97 -9.41 -15.31 0.90
C ASP A 97 -8.99 -14.98 -0.55
N LYS A 98 -7.74 -15.13 -0.87
CA LYS A 98 -7.14 -14.98 -2.20
C LYS A 98 -5.85 -15.77 -2.27
N ILE A 99 -5.54 -16.32 -3.44
CA ILE A 99 -4.21 -16.86 -3.70
C ILE A 99 -3.42 -15.99 -4.68
N ARG A 100 -2.10 -15.97 -4.54
CA ARG A 100 -1.19 -15.41 -5.53
C ARG A 100 -0.34 -16.53 -6.11
N ILE A 101 -0.39 -16.68 -7.40
CA ILE A 101 0.39 -17.66 -8.16
C ILE A 101 1.05 -17.00 -9.37
N ASN A 102 2.07 -17.68 -9.91
CA ASN A 102 2.48 -17.53 -11.30
C ASN A 102 2.07 -18.82 -12.02
N PRO A 103 1.05 -18.81 -12.89
CA PRO A 103 0.58 -20.01 -13.59
C PRO A 103 1.68 -20.78 -14.33
N GLY A 104 2.72 -20.10 -14.81
CA GLY A 104 3.87 -20.72 -15.45
C GLY A 104 4.78 -21.51 -14.49
N ASN A 105 4.69 -21.30 -13.18
CA ASN A 105 5.59 -21.92 -12.19
C ASN A 105 4.95 -23.06 -11.40
N ILE A 106 3.62 -23.20 -11.41
CA ILE A 106 2.92 -24.21 -10.59
C ILE A 106 2.79 -25.57 -11.27
N GLY A 107 3.32 -25.72 -12.47
CA GLY A 107 3.35 -26.94 -13.25
C GLY A 107 2.47 -26.90 -14.51
N GLY A 108 2.22 -28.05 -15.10
CA GLY A 108 1.45 -28.13 -16.35
C GLY A 108 -0.03 -27.78 -16.21
N ARG A 109 -0.74 -27.79 -17.36
CA ARG A 109 -2.16 -27.41 -17.48
C ARG A 109 -3.07 -28.14 -16.48
N GLU A 110 -2.92 -29.45 -16.32
CA GLU A 110 -3.73 -30.25 -15.38
C GLU A 110 -3.64 -29.74 -13.92
N LYS A 111 -2.45 -29.30 -13.50
CA LYS A 111 -2.25 -28.76 -12.16
C LYS A 111 -2.90 -27.39 -12.00
N LEU A 112 -2.83 -26.55 -13.02
CA LEU A 112 -3.53 -25.27 -13.03
C LEU A 112 -5.05 -25.48 -12.99
N GLU A 113 -5.58 -26.40 -13.78
CA GLU A 113 -7.00 -26.77 -13.79
C GLU A 113 -7.47 -27.24 -12.40
N ALA A 114 -6.65 -28.02 -11.69
CA ALA A 114 -6.96 -28.45 -10.33
C ALA A 114 -7.04 -27.27 -9.34
N VAL A 115 -6.10 -26.31 -9.43
CA VAL A 115 -6.14 -25.09 -8.61
C VAL A 115 -7.38 -24.24 -8.94
N VAL A 116 -7.65 -24.04 -10.21
CA VAL A 116 -8.79 -23.23 -10.68
C VAL A 116 -10.12 -23.88 -10.28
N ALA A 117 -10.22 -25.22 -10.31
CA ALA A 117 -11.42 -25.92 -9.88
C ALA A 117 -11.78 -25.59 -8.41
N VAL A 118 -10.81 -25.66 -7.50
CA VAL A 118 -11.02 -25.31 -6.08
C VAL A 118 -11.30 -23.80 -5.92
N ALA A 119 -10.57 -22.95 -6.64
CA ALA A 119 -10.81 -21.50 -6.59
C ALA A 119 -12.23 -21.16 -7.07
N LYS A 120 -12.74 -21.83 -8.09
CA LYS A 120 -14.09 -21.67 -8.63
C LYS A 120 -15.16 -22.16 -7.65
N GLU A 121 -14.98 -23.32 -7.06
CA GLU A 121 -15.88 -23.89 -6.05
C GLU A 121 -16.04 -22.94 -4.84
N LYS A 122 -14.93 -22.38 -4.36
CA LYS A 122 -14.90 -21.50 -3.18
C LYS A 122 -15.05 -20.00 -3.52
N ASN A 123 -15.14 -19.65 -4.80
CA ASN A 123 -15.17 -18.27 -5.30
C ASN A 123 -13.96 -17.44 -4.81
N ILE A 124 -12.78 -18.04 -4.75
CA ILE A 124 -11.55 -17.40 -4.27
C ILE A 124 -10.80 -16.75 -5.44
N PRO A 125 -10.56 -15.42 -5.42
CA PRO A 125 -9.83 -14.76 -6.51
C PRO A 125 -8.39 -15.22 -6.62
N ILE A 126 -7.92 -15.33 -7.86
CA ILE A 126 -6.54 -15.68 -8.19
C ILE A 126 -5.79 -14.42 -8.62
N ARG A 127 -4.70 -14.08 -7.93
CA ARG A 127 -3.79 -13.04 -8.40
C ARG A 127 -2.66 -13.65 -9.23
N VAL A 128 -2.65 -13.29 -10.51
CA VAL A 128 -1.53 -13.55 -11.42
C VAL A 128 -0.40 -12.58 -11.09
N GLY A 129 0.77 -13.10 -10.72
CA GLY A 129 1.93 -12.28 -10.38
C GLY A 129 3.11 -12.49 -11.32
N VAL A 130 3.51 -11.44 -12.02
CA VAL A 130 4.71 -11.41 -12.89
C VAL A 130 5.69 -10.39 -12.36
N ASN A 131 6.96 -10.78 -12.26
CA ASN A 131 8.05 -9.89 -11.88
C ASN A 131 9.08 -9.83 -13.01
N SER A 132 9.69 -8.67 -13.23
CA SER A 132 10.75 -8.49 -14.23
C SER A 132 11.93 -9.48 -14.06
N GLY A 133 12.30 -9.78 -12.80
CA GLY A 133 13.39 -10.70 -12.49
C GLY A 133 13.10 -12.18 -12.79
N SER A 134 11.86 -12.55 -13.12
CA SER A 134 11.45 -13.92 -13.43
C SER A 134 10.71 -14.02 -14.78
N LEU A 135 11.02 -13.10 -15.70
CA LEU A 135 10.46 -13.11 -17.05
C LEU A 135 10.98 -14.32 -17.84
N GLU A 136 10.13 -14.92 -18.66
CA GLU A 136 10.44 -16.08 -19.50
C GLU A 136 11.58 -15.77 -20.48
N LYS A 137 12.49 -16.73 -20.68
CA LYS A 137 13.65 -16.56 -21.56
C LYS A 137 13.26 -16.24 -22.99
N GLU A 138 12.19 -16.86 -23.48
CA GLU A 138 11.64 -16.64 -24.82
C GLU A 138 11.19 -15.19 -25.01
N LEU A 139 10.60 -14.56 -23.99
CA LEU A 139 10.21 -13.17 -24.04
C LEU A 139 11.40 -12.23 -23.93
N VAL A 140 12.40 -12.59 -23.11
CA VAL A 140 13.66 -11.81 -23.03
C VAL A 140 14.39 -11.83 -24.38
N GLU A 141 14.46 -12.97 -25.06
CA GLU A 141 15.04 -13.09 -26.40
C GLU A 141 14.22 -12.34 -27.44
N LYS A 142 12.90 -12.48 -27.44
CA LYS A 142 11.97 -11.80 -28.36
C LYS A 142 12.11 -10.28 -28.33
N TYR A 143 12.26 -9.71 -27.13
CA TYR A 143 12.31 -8.26 -26.93
C TYR A 143 13.73 -7.69 -26.75
N GLY A 144 14.77 -8.53 -26.87
CA GLY A 144 16.16 -8.12 -26.71
C GLY A 144 16.55 -7.71 -25.29
N GLY A 145 15.79 -8.17 -24.28
CA GLY A 145 16.00 -7.87 -22.87
C GLY A 145 14.71 -7.90 -22.04
N VAL A 146 14.81 -7.51 -20.78
CA VAL A 146 13.64 -7.32 -19.91
C VAL A 146 13.01 -5.96 -20.27
N THR A 147 11.79 -5.97 -20.78
CA THR A 147 11.07 -4.78 -21.27
C THR A 147 9.64 -4.71 -20.71
N ALA A 148 9.03 -3.54 -20.74
CA ALA A 148 7.62 -3.35 -20.38
C ALA A 148 6.71 -4.24 -21.25
N GLN A 149 6.98 -4.33 -22.56
CA GLN A 149 6.24 -5.16 -23.51
C GLN A 149 6.28 -6.64 -23.13
N GLY A 150 7.47 -7.16 -22.82
CA GLY A 150 7.65 -8.55 -22.39
C GLY A 150 6.91 -8.88 -21.10
N ILE A 151 6.96 -7.97 -20.11
CA ILE A 151 6.24 -8.13 -18.84
C ILE A 151 4.72 -8.17 -19.07
N VAL A 152 4.21 -7.28 -19.92
CA VAL A 152 2.76 -7.21 -20.23
C VAL A 152 2.31 -8.45 -21.00
N GLU A 153 3.07 -8.92 -22.01
CA GLU A 153 2.77 -10.14 -22.74
C GLU A 153 2.74 -11.34 -21.80
N SER A 154 3.78 -11.51 -20.98
CA SER A 154 3.83 -12.56 -19.96
C SER A 154 2.60 -12.56 -19.02
N ALA A 155 2.17 -11.37 -18.58
CA ALA A 155 1.00 -11.26 -17.69
C ALA A 155 -0.29 -11.67 -18.40
N LEU A 156 -0.50 -11.20 -19.62
CA LEU A 156 -1.70 -11.51 -20.41
C LEU A 156 -1.77 -13.00 -20.81
N ASP A 157 -0.64 -13.62 -21.12
CA ASP A 157 -0.59 -15.05 -21.42
C ASP A 157 -1.00 -15.88 -20.21
N LYS A 158 -0.52 -15.52 -19.03
CA LYS A 158 -0.88 -16.20 -17.79
C LYS A 158 -2.33 -15.97 -17.37
N VAL A 159 -2.89 -14.81 -17.66
CA VAL A 159 -4.31 -14.53 -17.48
C VAL A 159 -5.14 -15.43 -18.40
N ARG A 160 -4.79 -15.52 -19.68
CA ARG A 160 -5.46 -16.40 -20.65
C ARG A 160 -5.46 -17.87 -20.19
N MET A 161 -4.37 -18.35 -19.62
CA MET A 161 -4.32 -19.73 -19.09
C MET A 161 -5.41 -19.99 -18.05
N ILE A 162 -5.74 -19.02 -17.21
CA ILE A 162 -6.80 -19.13 -16.19
C ILE A 162 -8.18 -18.97 -16.84
N GLU A 163 -8.34 -18.04 -17.77
CA GLU A 163 -9.59 -17.81 -18.51
C GLU A 163 -9.98 -19.07 -19.32
N GLU A 164 -9.01 -19.75 -19.93
CA GLU A 164 -9.23 -21.02 -20.64
C GLU A 164 -9.72 -22.17 -19.73
N CYS A 165 -9.46 -22.07 -18.41
CA CYS A 165 -10.05 -22.95 -17.41
C CYS A 165 -11.48 -22.53 -17.01
N GLY A 166 -12.04 -21.49 -17.65
CA GLY A 166 -13.38 -20.97 -17.38
C GLY A 166 -13.48 -20.19 -16.08
N TYR A 167 -12.42 -19.45 -15.69
CA TYR A 167 -12.39 -18.64 -14.48
C TYR A 167 -11.89 -17.22 -14.75
N ASP A 168 -12.61 -16.23 -14.26
CA ASP A 168 -12.37 -14.83 -14.50
C ASP A 168 -12.38 -13.96 -13.21
N ASN A 169 -12.32 -14.60 -12.04
CA ASN A 169 -12.15 -13.91 -10.75
C ASN A 169 -10.64 -13.66 -10.53
N ILE A 170 -10.09 -12.74 -11.33
CA ILE A 170 -8.65 -12.54 -11.50
C ILE A 170 -8.24 -11.14 -11.05
N VAL A 171 -7.09 -11.05 -10.40
CA VAL A 171 -6.34 -9.82 -10.12
C VAL A 171 -4.98 -9.96 -10.81
N ILE A 172 -4.45 -8.89 -11.37
CA ILE A 172 -3.13 -8.94 -12.02
C ILE A 172 -2.13 -8.10 -11.22
N SER A 173 -0.92 -8.59 -11.07
CA SER A 173 0.20 -7.80 -10.56
C SER A 173 1.43 -7.99 -11.43
N ILE A 174 1.94 -6.88 -11.92
CA ILE A 174 3.23 -6.80 -12.60
C ILE A 174 4.16 -5.93 -11.76
N LYS A 175 5.41 -6.33 -11.62
CA LYS A 175 6.38 -5.61 -10.80
C LYS A 175 7.74 -5.56 -11.46
N SER A 176 8.40 -4.41 -11.33
CA SER A 176 9.78 -4.20 -11.70
C SER A 176 10.51 -3.41 -10.62
N SER A 177 11.82 -3.57 -10.52
CA SER A 177 12.72 -2.71 -9.75
C SER A 177 13.07 -1.41 -10.51
N ASP A 178 12.92 -1.43 -11.84
CA ASP A 178 12.97 -0.23 -12.66
C ASP A 178 11.61 0.48 -12.60
N VAL A 179 11.60 1.69 -12.04
CA VAL A 179 10.39 2.46 -11.76
C VAL A 179 9.69 2.86 -13.06
N LEU A 180 10.43 3.36 -14.06
CA LEU A 180 9.84 3.84 -15.29
C LEU A 180 9.32 2.69 -16.16
N MET A 181 10.04 1.59 -16.23
CA MET A 181 9.56 0.37 -16.88
C MET A 181 8.28 -0.15 -16.21
N CYS A 182 8.22 -0.12 -14.87
CA CYS A 182 7.02 -0.51 -14.13
C CYS A 182 5.82 0.38 -14.47
N VAL A 183 6.01 1.69 -14.55
CA VAL A 183 4.98 2.66 -14.95
C VAL A 183 4.50 2.39 -16.39
N GLU A 184 5.42 2.24 -17.32
CA GLU A 184 5.10 1.96 -18.73
C GLU A 184 4.30 0.67 -18.88
N ALA A 185 4.76 -0.42 -18.22
CA ALA A 185 4.08 -1.70 -18.24
C ALA A 185 2.64 -1.61 -17.69
N HIS A 186 2.41 -0.86 -16.61
CA HIS A 186 1.06 -0.66 -16.08
C HIS A 186 0.15 0.13 -17.03
N LYS A 187 0.66 1.20 -17.68
CA LYS A 187 -0.09 1.95 -18.68
C LYS A 187 -0.47 1.06 -19.87
N MET A 188 0.45 0.26 -20.35
CA MET A 188 0.20 -0.69 -21.44
C MET A 188 -0.81 -1.77 -21.07
N LEU A 189 -0.70 -2.31 -19.84
CA LEU A 189 -1.58 -3.37 -19.35
C LEU A 189 -3.01 -2.85 -19.15
N ALA A 190 -3.17 -1.66 -18.58
CA ALA A 190 -4.48 -1.03 -18.36
C ALA A 190 -5.29 -0.87 -19.65
N GLY A 191 -4.64 -0.64 -20.79
CA GLY A 191 -5.30 -0.59 -22.10
C GLY A 191 -5.70 -1.95 -22.69
N LYS A 192 -5.38 -3.08 -22.01
CA LYS A 192 -5.53 -4.44 -22.56
C LYS A 192 -6.32 -5.39 -21.67
N THR A 193 -6.75 -4.96 -20.50
CA THR A 193 -7.48 -5.80 -19.53
C THR A 193 -8.52 -5.02 -18.78
N ILE A 194 -9.51 -5.73 -18.24
CA ILE A 194 -10.53 -5.19 -17.32
C ILE A 194 -10.31 -5.63 -15.88
N TYR A 195 -9.29 -6.44 -15.61
CA TYR A 195 -9.03 -6.97 -14.27
C TYR A 195 -8.37 -5.94 -13.36
N PRO A 196 -8.73 -5.88 -12.08
CA PRO A 196 -8.10 -4.97 -11.13
C PRO A 196 -6.61 -5.26 -10.97
N LEU A 197 -5.82 -4.20 -10.78
CA LEU A 197 -4.37 -4.27 -10.71
C LEU A 197 -3.88 -4.07 -9.28
N HIS A 198 -2.97 -4.96 -8.87
CA HIS A 198 -2.18 -4.80 -7.65
C HIS A 198 -0.82 -4.19 -8.00
N VAL A 199 -0.58 -2.99 -7.53
CA VAL A 199 0.57 -2.16 -7.91
C VAL A 199 1.62 -2.09 -6.81
N GLY A 200 2.88 -2.08 -7.19
CA GLY A 200 4.01 -1.88 -6.29
C GLY A 200 5.34 -1.96 -7.01
N ILE A 201 6.34 -1.27 -6.49
CA ILE A 201 7.73 -1.40 -6.94
C ILE A 201 8.38 -2.52 -6.14
N THR A 202 9.05 -3.46 -6.80
CA THR A 202 9.77 -4.54 -6.13
C THR A 202 11.24 -4.18 -5.94
N GLU A 203 11.92 -4.80 -4.96
CA GLU A 203 13.36 -4.58 -4.72
C GLU A 203 13.72 -3.10 -4.61
N SER A 204 12.85 -2.31 -3.97
CA SER A 204 13.00 -0.86 -3.94
C SER A 204 14.14 -0.37 -3.01
N GLY A 205 14.59 -1.22 -2.08
CA GLY A 205 15.74 -0.95 -1.21
C GLY A 205 15.33 -0.59 0.23
N THR A 206 16.25 0.09 0.93
CA THR A 206 16.06 0.54 2.31
C THR A 206 14.92 1.56 2.44
N VAL A 207 14.54 1.88 3.68
CA VAL A 207 13.39 2.79 3.94
C VAL A 207 13.48 4.09 3.15
N LEU A 208 14.64 4.76 3.12
CA LEU A 208 14.79 6.01 2.39
C LEU A 208 14.65 5.83 0.86
N SER A 209 15.50 5.00 0.28
CA SER A 209 15.51 4.80 -1.19
C SER A 209 14.26 4.13 -1.69
N GLY A 210 13.74 3.18 -0.91
CA GLY A 210 12.52 2.44 -1.24
C GLY A 210 11.28 3.34 -1.20
N ASN A 211 11.20 4.25 -0.25
CA ASN A 211 10.11 5.24 -0.20
C ASN A 211 10.14 6.18 -1.41
N ILE A 212 11.32 6.67 -1.80
CA ILE A 212 11.44 7.55 -2.97
C ILE A 212 10.98 6.81 -4.24
N LYS A 213 11.50 5.60 -4.49
CA LYS A 213 11.13 4.80 -5.66
C LYS A 213 9.64 4.44 -5.67
N SER A 214 9.11 4.01 -4.53
CA SER A 214 7.70 3.64 -4.40
C SER A 214 6.79 4.85 -4.56
N SER A 215 7.14 6.01 -4.00
CA SER A 215 6.35 7.24 -4.13
C SER A 215 6.30 7.73 -5.57
N ILE A 216 7.43 7.66 -6.30
CA ILE A 216 7.46 8.04 -7.72
C ILE A 216 6.63 7.05 -8.54
N GLY A 217 6.90 5.75 -8.44
CA GLY A 217 6.23 4.74 -9.26
C GLY A 217 4.73 4.64 -8.97
N LEU A 218 4.35 4.49 -7.71
CA LEU A 218 2.94 4.45 -7.28
C LEU A 218 2.25 5.79 -7.57
N GLY A 219 2.94 6.91 -7.32
CA GLY A 219 2.40 8.24 -7.57
C GLY A 219 1.98 8.42 -9.02
N ILE A 220 2.83 8.08 -9.98
CA ILE A 220 2.52 8.20 -11.42
C ILE A 220 1.40 7.22 -11.80
N ILE A 221 1.50 5.94 -11.42
CA ILE A 221 0.52 4.91 -11.80
C ILE A 221 -0.88 5.25 -11.25
N LEU A 222 -0.95 5.62 -9.97
CA LEU A 222 -2.22 5.97 -9.32
C LEU A 222 -2.82 7.29 -9.88
N HIS A 223 -1.98 8.27 -10.22
CA HIS A 223 -2.41 9.52 -10.85
C HIS A 223 -3.05 9.29 -12.23
N GLU A 224 -2.57 8.32 -12.98
CA GLU A 224 -3.16 7.89 -14.26
C GLU A 224 -4.48 7.10 -14.07
N GLY A 225 -4.96 6.95 -12.84
CA GLY A 225 -6.18 6.22 -12.53
C GLY A 225 -6.02 4.71 -12.62
N ILE A 226 -4.81 4.18 -12.44
CA ILE A 226 -4.47 2.76 -12.49
C ILE A 226 -4.14 2.25 -11.09
N GLY A 227 -4.64 1.05 -10.73
CA GLY A 227 -4.32 0.37 -9.47
C GLY A 227 -5.48 0.37 -8.47
N ASP A 228 -5.82 -0.82 -8.01
CA ASP A 228 -6.94 -1.12 -7.10
C ASP A 228 -6.45 -1.56 -5.72
N THR A 229 -5.26 -2.11 -5.65
CA THR A 229 -4.52 -2.38 -4.41
C THR A 229 -3.06 -2.01 -4.58
N ILE A 230 -2.43 -1.54 -3.50
CA ILE A 230 -1.00 -1.17 -3.51
C ILE A 230 -0.21 -1.92 -2.44
N ARG A 231 1.09 -2.10 -2.70
CA ARG A 231 2.07 -2.46 -1.69
C ARG A 231 3.35 -1.66 -1.87
N VAL A 232 3.72 -0.91 -0.85
CA VAL A 232 5.09 -0.41 -0.68
C VAL A 232 5.94 -1.57 -0.19
N SER A 233 7.13 -1.77 -0.75
CA SER A 233 8.05 -2.85 -0.35
C SER A 233 9.37 -2.23 0.10
N LEU A 234 9.72 -2.42 1.37
CA LEU A 234 10.91 -1.84 1.99
C LEU A 234 11.75 -2.92 2.66
N THR A 235 13.07 -2.74 2.65
CA THR A 235 13.95 -3.49 3.54
C THR A 235 13.92 -2.83 4.92
N GLY A 236 12.93 -3.23 5.75
CA GLY A 236 12.67 -2.64 7.06
C GLY A 236 11.43 -3.24 7.74
N ASP A 237 10.95 -2.58 8.78
CA ASP A 237 9.71 -2.98 9.45
C ASP A 237 8.52 -2.79 8.50
N PRO A 238 7.67 -3.83 8.30
CA PRO A 238 6.49 -3.72 7.43
C PRO A 238 5.47 -2.63 7.86
N VAL A 239 5.50 -2.17 9.09
CA VAL A 239 4.69 -1.01 9.53
C VAL A 239 5.05 0.26 8.76
N GLU A 240 6.33 0.45 8.42
CA GLU A 240 6.77 1.59 7.63
C GLU A 240 6.23 1.53 6.18
N GLU A 241 6.02 0.32 5.63
CA GLU A 241 5.35 0.14 4.34
C GLU A 241 3.91 0.69 4.38
N ILE A 242 3.17 0.44 5.47
CA ILE A 242 1.80 0.90 5.65
C ILE A 242 1.74 2.42 5.82
N LYS A 243 2.61 2.99 6.65
CA LYS A 243 2.69 4.44 6.83
C LYS A 243 2.93 5.16 5.51
N SER A 244 3.91 4.68 4.74
CA SER A 244 4.24 5.22 3.43
C SER A 244 3.09 5.07 2.43
N ALA A 245 2.41 3.92 2.39
CA ALA A 245 1.26 3.68 1.53
C ALA A 245 0.09 4.64 1.87
N LYS A 246 -0.21 4.84 3.15
CA LYS A 246 -1.23 5.80 3.61
C LYS A 246 -0.89 7.22 3.19
N LEU A 247 0.38 7.62 3.33
CA LEU A 247 0.82 8.96 2.95
C LEU A 247 0.72 9.17 1.43
N ILE A 248 1.16 8.20 0.61
CA ILE A 248 1.03 8.25 -0.86
C ILE A 248 -0.44 8.42 -1.27
N LEU A 249 -1.34 7.60 -0.73
CA LEU A 249 -2.77 7.67 -1.08
C LEU A 249 -3.40 9.00 -0.64
N ARG A 250 -3.03 9.55 0.52
CA ARG A 250 -3.52 10.85 0.98
C ARG A 250 -2.99 11.99 0.12
N THR A 251 -1.69 12.01 -0.18
CA THR A 251 -1.06 13.02 -1.04
C THR A 251 -1.69 13.08 -2.42
N LEU A 252 -2.18 11.94 -2.95
CA LEU A 252 -2.90 11.86 -4.21
C LEU A 252 -4.41 12.13 -4.10
N GLY A 253 -4.93 12.43 -2.91
CA GLY A 253 -6.38 12.63 -2.70
C GLY A 253 -7.22 11.36 -2.85
N LEU A 254 -6.59 10.18 -2.91
CA LEU A 254 -7.26 8.87 -3.05
C LEU A 254 -7.75 8.30 -1.72
N ARG A 255 -7.31 8.88 -0.61
CA ARG A 255 -7.77 8.53 0.74
C ARG A 255 -8.00 9.79 1.55
N LYS A 256 -9.16 9.86 2.18
CA LYS A 256 -9.49 10.91 3.15
C LYS A 256 -9.21 10.40 4.57
N GLY A 257 -9.07 11.35 5.49
CA GLY A 257 -8.86 11.07 6.92
C GLY A 257 -7.39 11.09 7.35
N GLY A 258 -7.21 11.48 8.59
CA GLY A 258 -5.92 11.79 9.19
C GLY A 258 -5.48 13.24 8.92
N ILE A 259 -4.62 13.74 9.78
CA ILE A 259 -4.10 15.11 9.72
C ILE A 259 -2.94 15.16 8.72
N GLU A 260 -3.01 16.12 7.79
CA GLU A 260 -1.87 16.48 6.94
C GLU A 260 -1.02 17.50 7.65
N VAL A 261 0.23 17.20 7.92
CA VAL A 261 1.18 18.16 8.51
C VAL A 261 1.99 18.83 7.40
N VAL A 262 1.97 20.15 7.38
CA VAL A 262 2.81 20.98 6.52
C VAL A 262 3.77 21.79 7.36
N SER A 263 5.05 21.80 7.02
CA SER A 263 6.05 22.59 7.72
C SER A 263 6.89 23.41 6.74
N CYS A 264 7.28 24.61 7.15
CA CYS A 264 8.20 25.40 6.34
C CYS A 264 9.62 24.77 6.37
N PRO A 265 10.42 24.94 5.30
CA PRO A 265 11.82 24.57 5.35
C PRO A 265 12.56 25.43 6.36
N THR A 266 13.58 24.85 7.01
CA THR A 266 14.47 25.62 7.89
C THR A 266 15.20 26.71 7.09
N CYS A 267 15.20 27.93 7.61
CA CYS A 267 15.90 29.06 7.00
C CYS A 267 16.51 29.97 8.08
N GLY A 268 17.24 31.02 7.70
CA GLY A 268 17.88 31.96 8.63
C GLY A 268 16.90 32.73 9.52
N ARG A 269 15.61 32.69 9.27
CA ARG A 269 14.55 33.30 10.10
C ARG A 269 14.01 32.36 11.18
N THR A 270 14.29 31.06 11.11
CA THR A 270 13.85 30.07 12.12
C THR A 270 14.45 30.42 13.48
N LYS A 271 13.62 30.51 14.52
CA LYS A 271 13.99 30.92 15.87
C LYS A 271 13.75 29.87 16.94
N ILE A 272 13.24 28.69 16.53
CA ILE A 272 12.89 27.57 17.39
C ILE A 272 13.52 26.30 16.85
N ASP A 273 13.49 25.22 17.62
CA ASP A 273 13.78 23.87 17.10
C ASP A 273 12.61 23.37 16.22
N LEU A 274 12.54 23.91 15.01
CA LEU A 274 11.47 23.56 14.05
C LEU A 274 11.49 22.09 13.68
N ILE A 275 12.67 21.48 13.51
CA ILE A 275 12.79 20.06 13.12
C ILE A 275 12.22 19.18 14.22
N GLY A 276 12.64 19.40 15.47
CA GLY A 276 12.11 18.65 16.61
C GLY A 276 10.61 18.85 16.80
N LEU A 277 10.13 20.08 16.67
CA LEU A 277 8.71 20.40 16.81
C LEU A 277 7.85 19.76 15.72
N ALA A 278 8.27 19.83 14.45
CA ALA A 278 7.55 19.20 13.34
C ALA A 278 7.43 17.69 13.51
N ASN A 279 8.54 17.01 13.87
CA ASN A 279 8.52 15.56 14.15
C ASN A 279 7.61 15.22 15.33
N GLN A 280 7.59 16.04 16.39
CA GLN A 280 6.69 15.83 17.54
C GLN A 280 5.22 16.00 17.13
N VAL A 281 4.91 17.00 16.29
CA VAL A 281 3.56 17.21 15.76
C VAL A 281 3.15 16.04 14.89
N GLU A 282 3.98 15.58 13.93
CA GLU A 282 3.67 14.42 13.10
C GLU A 282 3.36 13.17 13.93
N ASN A 283 4.17 12.89 14.95
CA ASN A 283 3.93 11.76 15.84
C ASN A 283 2.64 11.94 16.66
N MET A 284 2.38 13.14 17.17
CA MET A 284 1.19 13.45 17.98
C MET A 284 -0.12 13.28 17.20
N VAL A 285 -0.11 13.65 15.91
CA VAL A 285 -1.34 13.63 15.09
C VAL A 285 -1.56 12.32 14.35
N ALA A 286 -0.61 11.37 14.41
CA ALA A 286 -0.64 10.13 13.63
C ALA A 286 -1.94 9.33 13.82
N ASP A 287 -2.48 9.31 15.04
CA ASP A 287 -3.67 8.53 15.41
C ASP A 287 -4.94 9.39 15.55
N ILE A 288 -4.86 10.69 15.24
CA ILE A 288 -6.03 11.59 15.30
C ILE A 288 -6.81 11.48 13.97
N PRO A 289 -8.09 11.06 13.99
CA PRO A 289 -8.85 10.78 12.76
C PRO A 289 -9.45 12.02 12.09
N LEU A 290 -8.98 13.22 12.42
CA LEU A 290 -9.45 14.46 11.81
C LEU A 290 -8.94 14.57 10.37
N ASN A 291 -9.78 15.06 9.46
CA ASN A 291 -9.41 15.31 8.07
C ASN A 291 -9.12 16.81 7.86
N ILE A 292 -8.02 17.27 8.42
CA ILE A 292 -7.59 18.67 8.42
C ILE A 292 -6.10 18.80 8.10
N LYS A 293 -5.69 20.04 7.79
CA LYS A 293 -4.30 20.43 7.56
C LYS A 293 -3.76 21.20 8.77
N VAL A 294 -2.64 20.73 9.31
CA VAL A 294 -1.92 21.37 10.43
C VAL A 294 -0.60 21.96 9.94
N ALA A 295 -0.38 23.24 10.20
CA ALA A 295 0.85 23.94 9.83
C ALA A 295 1.82 24.06 11.02
N VAL A 296 3.12 23.81 10.76
CA VAL A 296 4.21 24.01 11.73
C VAL A 296 5.24 24.97 11.12
N MET A 297 5.28 26.21 11.64
CA MET A 297 6.08 27.28 11.07
C MET A 297 7.18 27.75 12.01
N GLY A 298 8.39 27.94 11.48
CA GLY A 298 9.59 28.25 12.24
C GLY A 298 9.75 29.72 12.64
N CYS A 299 8.91 30.63 12.13
CA CYS A 299 8.97 32.05 12.50
C CYS A 299 7.60 32.74 12.49
N ALA A 300 7.40 33.70 13.36
CA ALA A 300 6.17 34.48 13.46
C ALA A 300 5.98 35.54 12.36
N VAL A 301 6.99 35.80 11.54
CA VAL A 301 6.94 36.83 10.48
C VAL A 301 6.14 36.34 9.26
N ASN A 302 6.53 35.19 8.68
CA ASN A 302 5.84 34.62 7.54
C ASN A 302 4.87 33.49 7.94
N GLY A 303 5.01 32.96 9.17
CA GLY A 303 4.22 31.83 9.65
C GLY A 303 2.71 32.01 9.49
N PRO A 304 2.11 33.17 9.88
CA PRO A 304 0.67 33.38 9.68
C PRO A 304 0.25 33.36 8.21
N GLY A 305 1.07 33.92 7.30
CA GLY A 305 0.80 33.92 5.87
C GLY A 305 0.91 32.53 5.23
N GLU A 306 1.95 31.77 5.59
CA GLU A 306 2.20 30.40 5.10
C GLU A 306 1.22 29.38 5.72
N ALA A 307 0.75 29.64 6.95
CA ALA A 307 -0.27 28.82 7.62
C ALA A 307 -1.71 29.13 7.18
N LYS A 308 -1.93 30.13 6.31
CA LYS A 308 -3.27 30.61 5.93
C LYS A 308 -4.12 29.51 5.26
N GLU A 309 -3.50 28.62 4.53
CA GLU A 309 -4.18 27.52 3.84
C GLU A 309 -4.35 26.26 4.72
N ALA A 310 -3.85 26.30 5.95
CA ALA A 310 -4.06 25.25 6.92
C ALA A 310 -5.28 25.56 7.80
N ASP A 311 -5.94 24.51 8.27
CA ASP A 311 -7.09 24.66 9.19
C ASP A 311 -6.65 25.19 10.54
N ILE A 312 -5.49 24.73 11.03
CA ILE A 312 -4.85 25.18 12.25
C ILE A 312 -3.32 25.09 12.12
N GLY A 313 -2.59 25.87 12.85
CA GLY A 313 -1.14 25.82 12.86
C GLY A 313 -0.50 26.51 14.03
N ILE A 314 0.79 26.23 14.21
CA ILE A 314 1.65 26.90 15.18
C ILE A 314 2.81 27.57 14.45
N ALA A 315 3.21 28.74 14.94
CA ALA A 315 4.35 29.48 14.44
C ALA A 315 5.25 29.87 15.58
N GLY A 316 6.55 29.50 15.52
CA GLY A 316 7.52 29.80 16.54
C GLY A 316 8.02 31.25 16.48
N GLY A 317 8.40 31.79 17.63
CA GLY A 317 9.08 33.06 17.78
C GLY A 317 10.11 32.99 18.92
N ILE A 318 10.79 34.07 19.26
CA ILE A 318 11.79 34.07 20.32
C ILE A 318 11.10 33.97 21.69
N GLY A 319 11.17 32.79 22.33
CA GLY A 319 10.56 32.49 23.62
C GLY A 319 9.03 32.43 23.64
N GLU A 320 8.39 32.72 22.53
CA GLU A 320 6.94 32.75 22.37
C GLU A 320 6.54 32.15 21.05
N GLY A 321 5.31 31.66 20.94
CA GLY A 321 4.76 31.16 19.70
C GLY A 321 3.29 31.57 19.52
N LEU A 322 2.81 31.36 18.32
CA LEU A 322 1.47 31.71 17.90
C LEU A 322 0.68 30.44 17.57
N LEU A 323 -0.55 30.37 18.03
CA LEU A 323 -1.55 29.45 17.53
C LEU A 323 -2.41 30.19 16.51
N ILE A 324 -2.55 29.58 15.32
CA ILE A 324 -3.21 30.19 14.17
C ILE A 324 -4.31 29.23 13.72
N LYS A 325 -5.52 29.76 13.51
CA LYS A 325 -6.66 28.97 12.99
C LYS A 325 -7.26 29.72 11.80
N LYS A 326 -7.30 29.06 10.66
CA LYS A 326 -7.80 29.63 9.37
C LYS A 326 -7.13 30.97 9.01
N GLY A 327 -5.84 31.11 9.28
CA GLY A 327 -5.05 32.31 9.00
C GLY A 327 -5.12 33.42 10.05
N GLU A 328 -5.92 33.26 11.09
CA GLU A 328 -6.03 34.20 12.18
C GLU A 328 -5.26 33.76 13.43
N ILE A 329 -4.54 34.66 14.06
CA ILE A 329 -3.84 34.39 15.32
C ILE A 329 -4.88 34.35 16.44
N ILE A 330 -5.10 33.21 17.05
CA ILE A 330 -6.08 33.01 18.11
C ILE A 330 -5.46 33.02 19.51
N LYS A 331 -4.17 32.67 19.62
CA LYS A 331 -3.49 32.62 20.92
C LYS A 331 -1.99 32.85 20.75
N LYS A 332 -1.40 33.53 21.75
CA LYS A 332 0.04 33.66 21.92
C LYS A 332 0.43 32.93 23.19
N VAL A 333 1.39 32.02 23.10
CA VAL A 333 1.80 31.14 24.18
C VAL A 333 3.32 31.06 24.28
N PRO A 334 3.89 30.67 25.42
CA PRO A 334 5.30 30.33 25.53
C PRO A 334 5.66 29.21 24.51
N GLU A 335 6.87 29.25 23.96
CA GLU A 335 7.37 28.25 23.00
C GLU A 335 7.20 26.81 23.55
N SER A 336 7.47 26.61 24.83
CA SER A 336 7.35 25.31 25.51
C SER A 336 5.92 24.76 25.57
N GLU A 337 4.91 25.58 25.36
CA GLU A 337 3.49 25.24 25.44
C GLU A 337 2.85 25.01 24.04
N LEU A 338 3.57 25.31 22.95
CA LEU A 338 3.04 25.25 21.59
C LEU A 338 2.45 23.89 21.25
N LEU A 339 3.18 22.80 21.52
CA LEU A 339 2.73 21.43 21.23
C LEU A 339 1.48 21.05 22.05
N ALA A 340 1.50 21.36 23.33
CA ALA A 340 0.37 21.06 24.24
C ALA A 340 -0.88 21.84 23.84
N THR A 341 -0.73 23.10 23.50
CA THR A 341 -1.82 23.97 23.05
C THR A 341 -2.42 23.48 21.73
N LEU A 342 -1.58 23.13 20.77
CA LEU A 342 -2.06 22.52 19.50
C LEU A 342 -2.83 21.23 19.75
N ARG A 343 -2.32 20.36 20.62
CA ARG A 343 -2.99 19.10 20.96
C ARG A 343 -4.36 19.32 21.58
N GLU A 344 -4.48 20.28 22.51
CA GLU A 344 -5.75 20.62 23.16
C GLU A 344 -6.79 21.09 22.13
N GLU A 345 -6.41 21.96 21.20
CA GLU A 345 -7.29 22.43 20.13
C GLU A 345 -7.73 21.29 19.20
N LEU A 346 -6.82 20.38 18.85
CA LEU A 346 -7.15 19.22 18.00
C LEU A 346 -8.11 18.24 18.69
N LEU A 347 -7.95 18.01 20.00
CA LEU A 347 -8.84 17.15 20.78
C LEU A 347 -10.23 17.75 21.01
N ASN A 348 -10.36 19.07 20.88
CA ASN A 348 -11.62 19.82 21.02
C ASN A 348 -12.15 20.34 19.68
N TRP A 349 -11.66 19.82 18.53
CA TRP A 349 -11.91 20.35 17.18
C TRP A 349 -13.40 20.49 16.82
N ASP A 350 -14.21 19.53 17.19
CA ASP A 350 -15.65 19.43 16.87
C ASP A 350 -16.55 19.92 18.03
N LYS A 351 -15.97 20.50 19.07
CA LYS A 351 -16.70 21.09 20.21
C LYS A 351 -16.74 22.61 20.10
#